data_df3923cfda37034490c45154d5502059
#
_entry.id   df3923cfda37034490c45154d5502059
#
_cell.length_a   1.000
_cell.length_b   1.000
_cell.length_c   1.000
_cell.angle_alpha   90.00
_cell.angle_beta   90.00
_cell.angle_gamma   90.00
#
_symmetry.space_group_name_H-M   'P 1'
#
loop_
_entity.id
_entity.type
_entity.pdbx_description
1 polymer ?
#
loop_
_entity_poly.entity_id
_entity_poly.type
_entity_poly.pdbx_seq_one_letter_code
_entity_poly.pdbx_strand_id
1 'polypeptide(L)'
;VLCRRCVTVCKQIQKVGAIEAQNRGFDTVVSPAMGLPLNSTACAMCGQCTVVCPTGALKETDGLSPVWRALADPDKRVVVQVAPAVRAALGEEFGLPVGTPVTGKMASALHEIGFDDVFDTLFSADLTILEEGTELLGRLNAVLKGQGAQDGDGHPVNTALPMITSCSPGWIKHIEHQFPDELDHLSSCKSPHTMMGAVVKTFYAERTGTAPK
;
A
#
# COMPACT_ATOMS: atom_id res chain seq x y z
N VAL A 1 25.80 6.26 13.00
CA VAL A 1 25.38 7.20 14.05
C VAL A 1 24.21 6.61 14.84
N LEU A 2 24.37 6.48 16.13
CA LEU A 2 23.34 5.93 17.04
C LEU A 2 22.45 7.04 17.64
N CYS A 3 21.91 7.92 16.79
CA CYS A 3 21.07 9.04 17.25
C CYS A 3 19.69 8.62 17.77
N ARG A 4 19.22 7.38 17.45
CA ARG A 4 17.97 6.75 17.91
C ARG A 4 16.68 7.48 17.55
N ARG A 5 16.67 8.46 16.64
CA ARG A 5 15.44 9.12 16.16
C ARG A 5 14.44 8.12 15.59
N CYS A 6 14.92 7.14 14.82
CA CYS A 6 14.08 6.06 14.27
C CYS A 6 13.44 5.19 15.37
N VAL A 7 14.16 4.90 16.45
CA VAL A 7 13.61 4.19 17.63
C VAL A 7 12.52 5.03 18.30
N THR A 8 12.78 6.30 18.51
CA THR A 8 11.82 7.21 19.14
C THR A 8 10.54 7.33 18.33
N VAL A 9 10.63 7.55 17.00
CA VAL A 9 9.45 7.66 16.16
C VAL A 9 8.67 6.34 16.12
N CYS A 10 9.35 5.21 16.01
CA CYS A 10 8.71 3.90 15.99
C CYS A 10 7.99 3.57 17.29
N LYS A 11 8.64 3.82 18.43
CA LYS A 11 8.15 3.41 19.76
C LYS A 11 7.19 4.43 20.38
N GLN A 12 7.51 5.72 20.30
CA GLN A 12 6.76 6.76 21.03
C GLN A 12 5.66 7.40 20.18
N ILE A 13 5.90 7.60 18.88
CA ILE A 13 4.95 8.27 17.99
C ILE A 13 4.05 7.26 17.31
N GLN A 14 4.62 6.28 16.62
CA GLN A 14 3.85 5.25 15.90
C GLN A 14 3.30 4.14 16.82
N LYS A 15 3.83 4.02 18.05
CA LYS A 15 3.43 2.98 19.02
C LYS A 15 3.65 1.53 18.55
N VAL A 16 4.47 1.32 17.53
CA VAL A 16 4.76 -0.01 16.96
C VAL A 16 5.89 -0.72 17.70
N GLY A 17 7.01 -0.02 17.96
CA GLY A 17 8.13 -0.55 18.74
C GLY A 17 8.92 -1.69 18.07
N ALA A 18 8.90 -1.78 16.73
CA ALA A 18 9.54 -2.88 15.99
C ALA A 18 11.08 -2.84 15.99
N ILE A 19 11.68 -1.68 16.26
CA ILE A 19 13.12 -1.50 16.28
C ILE A 19 13.58 -0.87 17.60
N GLU A 20 14.72 -1.31 18.10
CA GLU A 20 15.33 -0.81 19.33
C GLU A 20 16.86 -0.88 19.20
N ALA A 21 17.59 -0.23 20.11
CA ALA A 21 19.03 -0.42 20.22
C ALA A 21 19.33 -1.81 20.80
N GLN A 22 19.99 -2.64 20.01
CA GLN A 22 20.43 -3.98 20.41
C GLN A 22 21.91 -3.94 20.77
N ASN A 23 22.36 -4.89 21.61
CA ASN A 23 23.70 -4.99 22.13
C ASN A 23 24.13 -3.76 22.97
N ARG A 24 25.41 -3.67 23.29
CA ARG A 24 25.98 -2.55 24.07
C ARG A 24 27.38 -2.20 23.60
N GLY A 25 27.87 -1.03 24.02
CA GLY A 25 29.20 -0.57 23.66
C GLY A 25 29.36 -0.34 22.17
N PHE A 26 30.47 -0.74 21.60
CA PHE A 26 30.77 -0.59 20.18
C PHE A 26 29.91 -1.47 19.27
N ASP A 27 29.37 -2.55 19.81
CA ASP A 27 28.50 -3.49 19.07
C ASP A 27 27.03 -3.04 19.03
N THR A 28 26.72 -1.86 19.56
CA THR A 28 25.36 -1.32 19.56
C THR A 28 24.88 -1.07 18.13
N VAL A 29 23.76 -1.69 17.75
CA VAL A 29 23.08 -1.47 16.47
C VAL A 29 21.60 -1.17 16.70
N VAL A 30 20.98 -0.45 15.76
CA VAL A 30 19.52 -0.29 15.74
C VAL A 30 18.97 -1.36 14.82
N SER A 31 18.24 -2.29 15.39
CA SER A 31 17.64 -3.42 14.64
C SER A 31 16.37 -3.93 15.34
N PRO A 32 15.57 -4.78 14.67
CA PRO A 32 14.58 -5.61 15.34
C PRO A 32 15.24 -6.55 16.36
N ALA A 33 14.42 -7.07 17.28
CA ALA A 33 14.88 -8.04 18.27
C ALA A 33 15.60 -9.23 17.59
N MET A 34 16.74 -9.64 18.16
CA MET A 34 17.56 -10.75 17.66
C MET A 34 17.98 -10.64 16.17
N GLY A 35 17.98 -9.41 15.60
CA GLY A 35 18.33 -9.22 14.18
C GLY A 35 17.36 -9.82 13.19
N LEU A 36 16.12 -10.09 13.60
CA LEU A 36 15.08 -10.62 12.71
C LEU A 36 14.77 -9.64 11.56
N PRO A 37 14.33 -10.12 10.40
CA PRO A 37 13.83 -9.26 9.34
C PRO A 37 12.61 -8.45 9.81
N LEU A 38 12.46 -7.20 9.34
CA LEU A 38 11.34 -6.34 9.74
C LEU A 38 9.96 -6.95 9.46
N ASN A 39 9.82 -7.71 8.36
CA ASN A 39 8.58 -8.39 8.02
C ASN A 39 8.20 -9.57 8.94
N SER A 40 9.15 -10.02 9.76
CA SER A 40 8.92 -11.07 10.78
C SER A 40 8.67 -10.48 12.18
N THR A 41 8.43 -9.17 12.27
CA THR A 41 8.21 -8.46 13.52
C THR A 41 6.90 -7.68 13.46
N ALA A 42 6.52 -7.02 14.56
CA ALA A 42 5.33 -6.16 14.61
C ALA A 42 5.44 -4.89 13.73
N CYS A 43 6.40 -4.81 12.81
CA CYS A 43 6.58 -3.66 11.94
C CYS A 43 5.38 -3.49 11.00
N ALA A 44 4.71 -2.33 11.11
CA ALA A 44 3.59 -1.95 10.24
C ALA A 44 4.02 -1.44 8.85
N MET A 45 5.32 -1.47 8.51
CA MET A 45 5.90 -0.96 7.26
C MET A 45 5.52 0.51 6.94
N CYS A 46 5.32 1.34 7.97
CA CYS A 46 4.87 2.74 7.81
C CYS A 46 5.92 3.70 7.27
N GLY A 47 7.21 3.31 7.19
CA GLY A 47 8.30 4.12 6.64
C GLY A 47 8.78 5.29 7.50
N GLN A 48 8.14 5.62 8.63
CA GLN A 48 8.49 6.79 9.42
C GLN A 48 9.92 6.80 9.96
N CYS A 49 10.51 5.63 10.17
CA CYS A 49 11.91 5.50 10.59
C CYS A 49 12.89 5.94 9.49
N THR A 50 12.56 5.80 8.22
CA THR A 50 13.41 6.25 7.10
C THR A 50 13.36 7.77 6.99
N VAL A 51 12.18 8.38 7.13
CA VAL A 51 11.98 9.84 7.06
C VAL A 51 12.80 10.60 8.10
N VAL A 52 12.90 10.07 9.33
CA VAL A 52 13.63 10.76 10.41
C VAL A 52 15.11 10.40 10.47
N CYS A 53 15.60 9.54 9.60
CA CYS A 53 17.00 9.12 9.59
C CYS A 53 17.90 10.18 8.95
N PRO A 54 18.73 10.93 9.72
CA PRO A 54 19.50 12.04 9.15
C PRO A 54 20.69 11.60 8.30
N THR A 55 21.02 10.31 8.34
CA THR A 55 22.19 9.74 7.64
C THR A 55 21.82 8.76 6.53
N GLY A 56 20.52 8.55 6.27
CA GLY A 56 20.05 7.57 5.29
C GLY A 56 20.48 6.13 5.60
N ALA A 57 20.75 5.81 6.88
CA ALA A 57 21.10 4.45 7.29
C ALA A 57 19.91 3.47 7.19
N LEU A 58 18.69 4.00 7.31
CA LEU A 58 17.46 3.31 7.00
C LEU A 58 16.94 3.85 5.68
N LYS A 59 16.63 2.96 4.75
CA LYS A 59 16.17 3.28 3.40
C LYS A 59 15.00 2.38 3.03
N GLU A 60 14.18 2.89 2.14
CA GLU A 60 13.20 2.09 1.41
C GLU A 60 13.92 1.11 0.46
N THR A 61 13.23 0.04 0.11
CA THR A 61 13.70 -0.86 -0.93
C THR A 61 13.74 -0.13 -2.28
N ASP A 62 14.85 -0.24 -3.01
CA ASP A 62 14.97 0.36 -4.34
C ASP A 62 13.99 -0.31 -5.33
N GLY A 63 12.93 0.40 -5.66
CA GLY A 63 11.98 0.03 -6.69
C GLY A 63 12.29 0.63 -8.07
N LEU A 64 13.22 1.59 -8.18
CA LEU A 64 13.51 2.29 -9.44
C LEU A 64 14.35 1.46 -10.39
N SER A 65 15.40 0.80 -9.91
CA SER A 65 16.27 -0.02 -10.76
C SER A 65 15.54 -1.14 -11.50
N PRO A 66 14.57 -1.86 -10.90
CA PRO A 66 13.72 -2.80 -11.64
C PRO A 66 12.88 -2.14 -12.73
N VAL A 67 12.32 -0.93 -12.46
CA VAL A 67 11.52 -0.20 -13.45
C VAL A 67 12.37 0.22 -14.64
N TRP A 68 13.55 0.82 -14.42
CA TRP A 68 14.45 1.19 -15.51
C TRP A 68 14.90 0.00 -16.36
N ARG A 69 15.14 -1.16 -15.74
CA ARG A 69 15.43 -2.39 -16.50
C ARG A 69 14.24 -2.87 -17.33
N ALA A 70 13.01 -2.70 -16.82
CA ALA A 70 11.82 -3.06 -17.56
C ALA A 70 11.59 -2.13 -18.75
N LEU A 71 11.76 -0.81 -18.57
CA LEU A 71 11.63 0.19 -19.63
C LEU A 71 12.70 0.03 -20.74
N ALA A 72 13.87 -0.47 -20.39
CA ALA A 72 14.95 -0.73 -21.36
C ALA A 72 14.78 -2.05 -22.15
N ASP A 73 13.81 -2.88 -21.78
CA ASP A 73 13.56 -4.18 -22.41
C ASP A 73 12.48 -4.03 -23.51
N PRO A 74 12.85 -4.14 -24.81
CA PRO A 74 11.90 -3.91 -25.91
C PRO A 74 10.80 -4.97 -26.00
N ASP A 75 10.99 -6.12 -25.36
CA ASP A 75 10.00 -7.21 -25.35
C ASP A 75 8.94 -7.03 -24.25
N LYS A 76 9.03 -5.96 -23.46
CA LYS A 76 8.09 -5.67 -22.39
C LYS A 76 7.21 -4.47 -22.70
N ARG A 77 5.92 -4.64 -22.46
CA ARG A 77 4.99 -3.53 -22.33
C ARG A 77 4.94 -3.11 -20.87
N VAL A 78 5.36 -1.89 -20.58
CA VAL A 78 5.48 -1.37 -19.22
C VAL A 78 4.39 -0.34 -18.97
N VAL A 79 3.49 -0.63 -18.05
CA VAL A 79 2.39 0.26 -17.69
C VAL A 79 2.54 0.75 -16.26
N VAL A 80 2.04 1.93 -15.96
CA VAL A 80 2.10 2.55 -14.65
C VAL A 80 0.74 3.02 -14.19
N GLN A 81 0.46 2.89 -12.90
CA GLN A 81 -0.67 3.53 -12.25
C GLN A 81 -0.19 4.63 -11.31
N VAL A 82 -0.95 5.71 -11.19
CA VAL A 82 -0.60 6.85 -10.37
C VAL A 82 -1.66 7.10 -9.30
N ALA A 83 -1.21 7.18 -8.04
CA ALA A 83 -2.08 7.53 -6.92
C ALA A 83 -2.49 9.01 -6.96
N PRO A 84 -3.70 9.38 -6.49
CA PRO A 84 -4.19 10.75 -6.50
C PRO A 84 -3.27 11.76 -5.80
N ALA A 85 -2.62 11.39 -4.71
CA ALA A 85 -1.73 12.26 -3.97
C ALA A 85 -0.50 12.70 -4.77
N VAL A 86 0.04 11.84 -5.64
CA VAL A 86 1.25 12.13 -6.43
C VAL A 86 1.01 13.30 -7.37
N ARG A 87 -0.13 13.35 -8.06
CA ARG A 87 -0.44 14.47 -8.99
C ARG A 87 -0.65 15.81 -8.30
N ALA A 88 -0.97 15.81 -7.01
CA ALA A 88 -1.14 17.03 -6.22
C ALA A 88 0.18 17.51 -5.61
N ALA A 89 1.12 16.60 -5.31
CA ALA A 89 2.41 16.93 -4.69
C ALA A 89 3.55 17.13 -5.70
N LEU A 90 3.52 16.43 -6.83
CA LEU A 90 4.62 16.43 -7.80
C LEU A 90 4.96 17.83 -8.32
N GLY A 91 3.97 18.73 -8.45
CA GLY A 91 4.20 20.08 -8.93
C GLY A 91 5.14 20.90 -8.05
N GLU A 92 5.19 20.62 -6.75
CA GLU A 92 6.04 21.31 -5.78
C GLU A 92 7.53 21.10 -6.07
N GLU A 93 7.91 19.90 -6.51
CA GLU A 93 9.30 19.57 -6.90
C GLU A 93 9.77 20.36 -8.13
N PHE A 94 8.83 20.91 -8.92
CA PHE A 94 9.09 21.75 -10.08
C PHE A 94 8.77 23.24 -9.84
N GLY A 95 8.68 23.66 -8.58
CA GLY A 95 8.49 25.04 -8.18
C GLY A 95 7.06 25.60 -8.39
N LEU A 96 6.07 24.72 -8.58
CA LEU A 96 4.67 25.14 -8.62
C LEU A 96 4.12 25.36 -7.20
N PRO A 97 3.07 26.18 -7.04
CA PRO A 97 2.43 26.35 -5.76
C PRO A 97 1.95 25.02 -5.15
N VAL A 98 2.01 24.93 -3.81
CA VAL A 98 1.58 23.73 -3.05
C VAL A 98 0.18 23.28 -3.48
N GLY A 99 0.00 22.00 -3.72
CA GLY A 99 -1.27 21.40 -4.09
C GLY A 99 -1.72 21.66 -5.53
N THR A 100 -0.86 22.20 -6.41
CA THR A 100 -1.21 22.42 -7.83
C THR A 100 -1.34 21.08 -8.55
N PRO A 101 -2.52 20.70 -9.07
CA PRO A 101 -2.70 19.43 -9.75
C PRO A 101 -2.00 19.43 -11.12
N VAL A 102 -1.14 18.45 -11.34
CA VAL A 102 -0.34 18.30 -12.57
C VAL A 102 -0.68 17.04 -13.37
N THR A 103 -1.90 16.56 -13.31
CA THR A 103 -2.34 15.28 -13.88
C THR A 103 -1.90 15.09 -15.34
N GLY A 104 -2.21 16.01 -16.23
CA GLY A 104 -1.84 15.91 -17.65
C GLY A 104 -0.33 15.99 -17.89
N LYS A 105 0.36 16.92 -17.20
CA LYS A 105 1.81 17.05 -17.29
C LYS A 105 2.53 15.78 -16.80
N MET A 106 2.06 15.21 -15.69
CA MET A 106 2.58 13.97 -15.14
C MET A 106 2.38 12.79 -16.10
N ALA A 107 1.18 12.65 -16.69
CA ALA A 107 0.92 11.59 -17.67
C ALA A 107 1.83 11.73 -18.88
N SER A 108 1.99 12.94 -19.44
CA SER A 108 2.90 13.20 -20.56
C SER A 108 4.35 12.85 -20.20
N ALA A 109 4.82 13.28 -19.02
CA ALA A 109 6.18 12.98 -18.57
C ALA A 109 6.43 11.48 -18.42
N LEU A 110 5.45 10.72 -17.91
CA LEU A 110 5.57 9.27 -17.79
C LEU A 110 5.64 8.59 -19.16
N HIS A 111 4.89 9.04 -20.16
CA HIS A 111 5.02 8.56 -21.53
C HIS A 111 6.38 8.93 -22.14
N GLU A 112 6.90 10.13 -21.90
CA GLU A 112 8.24 10.54 -22.35
C GLU A 112 9.37 9.72 -21.70
N ILE A 113 9.18 9.27 -20.45
CA ILE A 113 10.11 8.35 -19.77
C ILE A 113 10.12 6.96 -20.41
N GLY A 114 9.04 6.57 -21.11
CA GLY A 114 8.95 5.33 -21.86
C GLY A 114 7.87 4.34 -21.36
N PHE A 115 6.97 4.76 -20.48
CA PHE A 115 5.83 3.92 -20.14
C PHE A 115 4.83 3.86 -21.31
N ASP A 116 4.39 2.66 -21.66
CA ASP A 116 3.44 2.44 -22.75
C ASP A 116 2.05 3.00 -22.44
N ASP A 117 1.58 2.82 -21.20
CA ASP A 117 0.30 3.37 -20.74
C ASP A 117 0.38 3.86 -19.31
N VAL A 118 -0.40 4.91 -19.04
CA VAL A 118 -0.50 5.56 -17.74
C VAL A 118 -1.95 5.50 -17.26
N PHE A 119 -2.18 4.81 -16.15
CA PHE A 119 -3.51 4.63 -15.56
C PHE A 119 -3.70 5.50 -14.32
N ASP A 120 -4.91 5.97 -14.13
CA ASP A 120 -5.33 6.66 -12.91
C ASP A 120 -5.91 5.64 -11.93
N THR A 121 -5.33 5.55 -10.74
CA THR A 121 -5.83 4.68 -9.65
C THR A 121 -7.25 5.04 -9.20
N LEU A 122 -7.78 6.22 -9.56
CA LEU A 122 -9.19 6.57 -9.31
C LEU A 122 -10.16 5.58 -9.94
N PHE A 123 -9.85 5.04 -11.12
CA PHE A 123 -10.68 4.00 -11.74
C PHE A 123 -10.87 2.79 -10.81
N SER A 124 -9.79 2.33 -10.21
CA SER A 124 -9.87 1.19 -9.27
C SER A 124 -10.36 1.59 -7.89
N ALA A 125 -10.28 2.87 -7.53
CA ALA A 125 -10.94 3.38 -6.33
C ALA A 125 -12.46 3.33 -6.48
N ASP A 126 -13.00 3.68 -7.64
CA ASP A 126 -14.42 3.52 -7.93
C ASP A 126 -14.85 2.05 -7.87
N LEU A 127 -14.02 1.14 -8.41
CA LEU A 127 -14.25 -0.31 -8.29
C LEU A 127 -14.26 -0.75 -6.82
N THR A 128 -13.32 -0.24 -6.01
CA THR A 128 -13.27 -0.54 -4.57
C THR A 128 -14.53 -0.06 -3.86
N ILE A 129 -15.07 1.11 -4.20
CA ILE A 129 -16.33 1.63 -3.63
C ILE A 129 -17.50 0.68 -3.94
N LEU A 130 -17.56 0.16 -5.15
CA LEU A 130 -18.61 -0.80 -5.53
C LEU A 130 -18.50 -2.11 -4.75
N GLU A 131 -17.30 -2.65 -4.64
CA GLU A 131 -17.04 -3.91 -3.94
C GLU A 131 -17.25 -3.78 -2.42
N GLU A 132 -16.66 -2.76 -1.78
CA GLU A 132 -16.85 -2.51 -0.34
C GLU A 132 -18.31 -2.17 -0.01
N GLY A 133 -18.97 -1.39 -0.87
CA GLY A 133 -20.39 -1.06 -0.70
C GLY A 133 -21.26 -2.31 -0.78
N THR A 134 -20.97 -3.21 -1.71
CA THR A 134 -21.67 -4.50 -1.83
C THR A 134 -21.43 -5.39 -0.62
N GLU A 135 -20.20 -5.47 -0.13
CA GLU A 135 -19.86 -6.19 1.10
C GLU A 135 -20.63 -5.62 2.30
N LEU A 136 -20.63 -4.29 2.48
CA LEU A 136 -21.36 -3.65 3.57
C LEU A 136 -22.87 -3.95 3.53
N LEU A 137 -23.47 -3.85 2.35
CA LEU A 137 -24.89 -4.18 2.17
C LEU A 137 -25.17 -5.66 2.48
N GLY A 138 -24.24 -6.55 2.09
CA GLY A 138 -24.29 -7.97 2.45
C GLY A 138 -24.28 -8.19 3.96
N ARG A 139 -23.32 -7.58 4.67
CA ARG A 139 -23.20 -7.64 6.14
C ARG A 139 -24.46 -7.11 6.85
N LEU A 140 -24.97 -5.95 6.41
CA LEU A 140 -26.20 -5.37 6.96
C LEU A 140 -27.41 -6.27 6.74
N ASN A 141 -27.58 -6.82 5.53
CA ASN A 141 -28.67 -7.76 5.24
C ASN A 141 -28.58 -9.03 6.10
N ALA A 142 -27.37 -9.56 6.29
CA ALA A 142 -27.15 -10.74 7.13
C ALA A 142 -27.54 -10.47 8.60
N VAL A 143 -27.16 -9.31 9.13
CA VAL A 143 -27.56 -8.90 10.50
C VAL A 143 -29.06 -8.69 10.62
N LEU A 144 -29.71 -8.03 9.65
CA LEU A 144 -31.15 -7.74 9.69
C LEU A 144 -32.01 -8.98 9.48
N LYS A 145 -31.59 -9.95 8.68
CA LYS A 145 -32.32 -11.18 8.41
C LYS A 145 -32.03 -12.33 9.39
N GLY A 146 -31.05 -12.15 10.26
CA GLY A 146 -30.57 -13.18 11.17
C GLY A 146 -29.50 -14.08 10.56
N GLN A 147 -28.89 -14.93 11.41
CA GLN A 147 -27.79 -15.81 11.03
C GLN A 147 -28.17 -16.76 9.89
N GLY A 148 -27.24 -16.97 8.95
CA GLY A 148 -27.39 -17.91 7.83
C GLY A 148 -27.45 -17.27 6.45
N ALA A 149 -27.24 -15.96 6.33
CA ALA A 149 -27.08 -15.33 5.02
C ALA A 149 -25.81 -15.84 4.34
N GLN A 150 -25.94 -16.25 3.08
CA GLN A 150 -24.85 -16.65 2.22
C GLN A 150 -24.68 -15.62 1.09
N ASP A 151 -23.45 -15.48 0.60
CA ASP A 151 -23.15 -14.69 -0.59
C ASP A 151 -23.63 -15.43 -1.88
N GLY A 152 -23.39 -14.81 -3.04
CA GLY A 152 -23.77 -15.41 -4.33
C GLY A 152 -23.08 -16.74 -4.64
N ASP A 153 -21.98 -17.02 -3.98
CA ASP A 153 -21.17 -18.24 -4.15
C ASP A 153 -21.44 -19.30 -3.06
N GLY A 154 -22.35 -19.00 -2.12
CA GLY A 154 -22.77 -19.91 -1.06
C GLY A 154 -21.88 -19.90 0.19
N HIS A 155 -20.96 -18.93 0.32
CA HIS A 155 -20.16 -18.77 1.52
C HIS A 155 -20.92 -17.97 2.60
N PRO A 156 -20.70 -18.26 3.89
CA PRO A 156 -21.31 -17.47 4.96
C PRO A 156 -20.82 -16.02 4.91
N VAL A 157 -21.77 -15.09 4.91
CA VAL A 157 -21.47 -13.65 4.94
C VAL A 157 -20.98 -13.27 6.33
N ASN A 158 -19.86 -12.54 6.39
CA ASN A 158 -19.38 -11.94 7.62
C ASN A 158 -20.39 -10.92 8.16
N THR A 159 -20.73 -10.99 9.43
CA THR A 159 -21.73 -10.13 10.09
C THR A 159 -21.13 -9.10 11.04
N ALA A 160 -19.80 -9.04 11.17
CA ALA A 160 -19.13 -8.10 12.05
C ALA A 160 -19.35 -6.65 11.60
N LEU A 161 -19.86 -5.82 12.52
CA LEU A 161 -20.08 -4.38 12.34
C LEU A 161 -19.53 -3.62 13.55
N PRO A 162 -18.96 -2.42 13.37
CA PRO A 162 -18.83 -1.69 12.11
C PRO A 162 -17.85 -2.38 11.14
N MET A 163 -18.05 -2.23 9.84
CA MET A 163 -17.07 -2.63 8.84
C MET A 163 -16.01 -1.55 8.71
N ILE A 164 -14.75 -1.95 8.72
CA ILE A 164 -13.58 -1.08 8.62
C ILE A 164 -12.88 -1.34 7.29
N THR A 165 -12.54 -0.28 6.54
CA THR A 165 -11.85 -0.42 5.26
C THR A 165 -10.41 -0.94 5.43
N SER A 166 -9.91 -1.67 4.44
CA SER A 166 -8.66 -2.42 4.50
C SER A 166 -7.64 -2.04 3.40
N CYS A 167 -7.78 -0.87 2.78
CA CYS A 167 -6.95 -0.48 1.64
C CYS A 167 -5.50 -0.11 1.98
N SER A 168 -5.17 0.16 3.26
CA SER A 168 -3.82 0.58 3.68
C SER A 168 -3.03 -0.60 4.26
N PRO A 169 -1.90 -1.01 3.65
CA PRO A 169 -1.10 -2.13 4.15
C PRO A 169 -0.54 -1.92 5.56
N GLY A 170 -0.16 -0.69 5.89
CA GLY A 170 0.34 -0.35 7.23
C GLY A 170 -0.74 -0.48 8.30
N TRP A 171 -1.97 -0.08 7.97
CA TRP A 171 -3.14 -0.25 8.82
C TRP A 171 -3.47 -1.73 9.08
N ILE A 172 -3.50 -2.54 8.03
CA ILE A 172 -3.73 -3.99 8.14
C ILE A 172 -2.70 -4.63 9.05
N LYS A 173 -1.41 -4.39 8.80
CA LYS A 173 -0.34 -4.93 9.66
C LYS A 173 -0.44 -4.46 11.11
N HIS A 174 -0.85 -3.23 11.33
CA HIS A 174 -1.06 -2.72 12.68
C HIS A 174 -2.17 -3.48 13.40
N ILE A 175 -3.32 -3.68 12.76
CA ILE A 175 -4.43 -4.46 13.34
C ILE A 175 -4.02 -5.91 13.56
N GLU A 176 -3.42 -6.57 12.58
CA GLU A 176 -2.96 -7.95 12.69
C GLU A 176 -2.06 -8.18 13.92
N HIS A 177 -1.23 -7.21 14.27
CA HIS A 177 -0.29 -7.34 15.37
C HIS A 177 -0.82 -6.84 16.72
N GLN A 178 -1.63 -5.79 16.73
CA GLN A 178 -2.05 -5.11 17.96
C GLN A 178 -3.48 -5.45 18.38
N PHE A 179 -4.34 -5.78 17.41
CA PHE A 179 -5.78 -6.00 17.62
C PHE A 179 -6.29 -7.19 16.82
N PRO A 180 -5.69 -8.41 16.97
CA PRO A 180 -6.07 -9.57 16.16
C PRO A 180 -7.54 -9.98 16.31
N ASP A 181 -8.15 -9.67 17.45
CA ASP A 181 -9.57 -9.98 17.72
C ASP A 181 -10.53 -9.09 16.89
N GLU A 182 -10.04 -8.00 16.29
CA GLU A 182 -10.82 -7.07 15.47
C GLU A 182 -10.75 -7.35 13.98
N LEU A 183 -10.07 -8.42 13.56
CA LEU A 183 -9.84 -8.74 12.14
C LEU A 183 -11.14 -8.99 11.38
N ASP A 184 -12.16 -9.55 12.01
CA ASP A 184 -13.47 -9.79 11.40
C ASP A 184 -14.18 -8.49 10.99
N HIS A 185 -13.83 -7.36 11.62
CA HIS A 185 -14.35 -6.04 11.25
C HIS A 185 -13.74 -5.49 9.96
N LEU A 186 -12.60 -5.99 9.52
CA LEU A 186 -11.98 -5.52 8.28
C LEU A 186 -12.77 -5.96 7.04
N SER A 187 -12.85 -5.07 6.06
CA SER A 187 -13.33 -5.42 4.72
C SER A 187 -12.40 -6.46 4.09
N SER A 188 -12.98 -7.41 3.37
CA SER A 188 -12.25 -8.39 2.55
C SER A 188 -11.70 -7.79 1.26
N CYS A 189 -12.12 -6.58 0.89
CA CYS A 189 -11.73 -5.92 -0.34
C CYS A 189 -10.25 -5.55 -0.37
N LYS A 190 -9.65 -5.70 -1.52
CA LYS A 190 -8.28 -5.29 -1.76
C LYS A 190 -8.19 -3.78 -1.97
N SER A 191 -6.97 -3.22 -1.78
CA SER A 191 -6.76 -1.80 -2.05
C SER A 191 -6.99 -1.45 -3.53
N PRO A 192 -7.35 -0.19 -3.85
CA PRO A 192 -7.44 0.28 -5.24
C PRO A 192 -6.18 -0.03 -6.06
N HIS A 193 -5.02 0.11 -5.46
CA HIS A 193 -3.73 -0.23 -6.06
C HIS A 193 -3.66 -1.70 -6.49
N THR A 194 -4.07 -2.63 -5.65
CA THR A 194 -4.06 -4.06 -5.94
C THR A 194 -5.15 -4.45 -6.93
N MET A 195 -6.33 -3.82 -6.83
CA MET A 195 -7.43 -4.02 -7.80
C MET A 195 -7.03 -3.57 -9.20
N MET A 196 -6.39 -2.39 -9.35
CA MET A 196 -5.85 -1.96 -10.64
C MET A 196 -4.85 -2.97 -11.19
N GLY A 197 -3.95 -3.48 -10.36
CA GLY A 197 -2.99 -4.51 -10.76
C GLY A 197 -3.68 -5.77 -11.29
N ALA A 198 -4.77 -6.20 -10.67
CA ALA A 198 -5.56 -7.33 -11.14
C ALA A 198 -6.23 -7.03 -12.49
N VAL A 199 -6.90 -5.88 -12.64
CA VAL A 199 -7.54 -5.47 -13.89
C VAL A 199 -6.54 -5.36 -15.04
N VAL A 200 -5.36 -4.79 -14.77
CA VAL A 200 -4.29 -4.68 -15.78
C VAL A 200 -3.76 -6.06 -16.18
N LYS A 201 -3.55 -6.95 -15.23
CA LYS A 201 -3.02 -8.30 -15.51
C LYS A 201 -4.04 -9.27 -16.11
N THR A 202 -5.32 -8.95 -16.10
CA THR A 202 -6.39 -9.76 -16.67
C THR A 202 -7.00 -9.06 -17.88
N PHE A 203 -7.98 -8.21 -17.67
CA PHE A 203 -8.77 -7.57 -18.70
C PHE A 203 -7.96 -6.76 -19.72
N TYR A 204 -7.04 -5.90 -19.21
CA TYR A 204 -6.19 -5.09 -20.11
C TYR A 204 -5.20 -5.96 -20.89
N ALA A 205 -4.57 -6.95 -20.24
CA ALA A 205 -3.65 -7.88 -20.87
C ALA A 205 -4.33 -8.68 -21.98
N GLU A 206 -5.57 -9.17 -21.76
CA GLU A 206 -6.39 -9.85 -22.75
C GLU A 206 -6.69 -8.93 -23.94
N ARG A 207 -7.14 -7.70 -23.69
CA ARG A 207 -7.45 -6.72 -24.75
C ARG A 207 -6.26 -6.33 -25.60
N THR A 208 -5.08 -6.30 -25.03
CA THR A 208 -3.84 -5.94 -25.75
C THR A 208 -3.09 -7.14 -26.31
N GLY A 209 -3.54 -8.36 -26.03
CA GLY A 209 -2.87 -9.59 -26.42
C GLY A 209 -1.49 -9.78 -25.76
N THR A 210 -1.30 -9.18 -24.57
CA THR A 210 -0.01 -9.22 -23.84
C THR A 210 -0.07 -10.27 -22.73
N ALA A 211 0.97 -11.08 -22.57
CA ALA A 211 1.08 -12.01 -21.45
C ALA A 211 1.49 -11.25 -20.17
N PRO A 212 0.69 -11.24 -19.10
CA PRO A 212 1.05 -10.57 -17.86
C PRO A 212 2.18 -11.31 -17.15
N LYS A 213 3.10 -10.54 -16.55
CA LYS A 213 4.21 -11.06 -15.71
C LYS A 213 4.06 -10.60 -14.27
#